data_0774758eb640cca02bcaeefbdae6279d
#
_entry.id   0774758eb640cca02bcaeefbdae6279d
#
_cell.length_a   1.000
_cell.length_b   1.000
_cell.length_c   1.000
_cell.angle_alpha   90.00
_cell.angle_beta   90.00
_cell.angle_gamma   90.00
#
_symmetry.space_group_name_H-M   'P 1'
#
loop_
_entity.id
_entity.type
_entity.pdbx_description
1 polymer ?
#
loop_
_entity_poly.entity_id
_entity_poly.type
_entity_poly.pdbx_seq_one_letter_code
_entity_poly.pdbx_strand_id
1 'polypeptide(L)'
;MHQTLIVARMAPGSAPDIAKVFAESDDGELPHLIGVTRRTLFQFDDVYMHLVQGERPLGPAIAKVAGHPAFKEISDRLTSYVSAYDPATWRGPKDA
;
A
#
# COMPACT_ATOMS: atom_id res chain seq x y z
N MET A 1 2.61 -13.59 -13.34
CA MET A 1 2.04 -12.81 -12.22
C MET A 1 3.16 -12.13 -11.45
N HIS A 2 2.98 -10.86 -11.15
CA HIS A 2 3.95 -10.09 -10.36
C HIS A 2 3.40 -9.87 -8.95
N GLN A 3 4.28 -9.91 -7.95
CA GLN A 3 3.89 -9.75 -6.55
C GLN A 3 4.88 -8.83 -5.85
N THR A 4 4.36 -8.04 -4.90
CA THR A 4 5.16 -7.23 -3.99
C THR A 4 4.58 -7.35 -2.60
N LEU A 5 5.42 -7.61 -1.62
CA LEU A 5 5.04 -7.62 -0.21
C LEU A 5 5.56 -6.35 0.44
N ILE A 6 4.64 -5.51 0.88
CA ILE A 6 4.95 -4.28 1.61
C ILE A 6 4.89 -4.60 3.09
N VAL A 7 5.98 -4.30 3.82
CA VAL A 7 6.06 -4.50 5.27
C VAL A 7 6.25 -3.15 5.94
N ALA A 8 5.39 -2.85 6.90
CA ALA A 8 5.43 -1.58 7.63
C ALA A 8 4.93 -1.80 9.06
N ARG A 9 4.93 -0.74 9.85
CA ARG A 9 4.32 -0.76 11.18
C ARG A 9 2.96 -0.09 11.13
N MET A 10 2.06 -0.51 12.02
CA MET A 10 0.72 0.07 12.08
C MET A 10 0.36 0.45 13.51
N ALA A 11 -0.46 1.49 13.64
CA ALA A 11 -0.97 1.93 14.94
C ALA A 11 -1.91 0.87 15.52
N PRO A 12 -1.92 0.68 16.86
CA PRO A 12 -2.81 -0.29 17.48
C PRO A 12 -4.28 -0.03 17.14
N GLY A 13 -5.01 -1.09 16.78
CA GLY A 13 -6.43 -0.99 16.47
C GLY A 13 -6.78 -0.35 15.14
N SER A 14 -5.78 -0.08 14.27
CA SER A 14 -6.02 0.62 13.00
C SER A 14 -6.35 -0.30 11.83
N ALA A 15 -6.34 -1.62 12.00
CA ALA A 15 -6.58 -2.56 10.90
C ALA A 15 -7.92 -2.30 10.17
N PRO A 16 -9.05 -2.07 10.85
CA PRO A 16 -10.30 -1.76 10.15
C PRO A 16 -10.22 -0.46 9.33
N ASP A 17 -9.54 0.56 9.86
CA ASP A 17 -9.40 1.84 9.16
C ASP A 17 -8.52 1.71 7.92
N ILE A 18 -7.44 0.96 8.02
CA ILE A 18 -6.55 0.68 6.88
C ILE A 18 -7.31 -0.09 5.80
N ALA A 19 -8.05 -1.11 6.18
CA ALA A 19 -8.87 -1.90 5.25
C ALA A 19 -9.89 -1.02 4.52
N LYS A 20 -10.51 -0.07 5.23
CA LYS A 20 -11.46 0.87 4.64
C LYS A 20 -10.80 1.77 3.60
N VAL A 21 -9.60 2.29 3.89
CA VAL A 21 -8.87 3.12 2.94
C VAL A 21 -8.63 2.37 1.63
N PHE A 22 -8.18 1.13 1.71
CA PHE A 22 -7.94 0.33 0.50
C PHE A 22 -9.22 -0.09 -0.20
N ALA A 23 -10.30 -0.39 0.53
CA ALA A 23 -11.58 -0.70 -0.07
C ALA A 23 -12.10 0.47 -0.92
N GLU A 24 -11.99 1.69 -0.40
CA GLU A 24 -12.36 2.89 -1.14
C GLU A 24 -11.46 3.11 -2.36
N SER A 25 -10.16 2.87 -2.21
CA SER A 25 -9.22 2.96 -3.33
C SER A 25 -9.54 1.94 -4.42
N ASP A 26 -9.92 0.73 -4.04
CA ASP A 26 -10.21 -0.34 -5.00
C ASP A 26 -11.49 -0.07 -5.81
N ASP A 27 -12.36 0.82 -5.34
CA ASP A 27 -13.52 1.29 -6.10
C ASP A 27 -13.17 2.39 -7.10
N GLY A 28 -11.95 2.93 -7.05
CA GLY A 28 -11.48 3.99 -7.95
C GLY A 28 -10.62 3.46 -9.10
N GLU A 29 -9.90 4.35 -9.75
CA GLU A 29 -9.10 4.03 -10.93
C GLU A 29 -7.67 3.57 -10.60
N LEU A 30 -7.16 3.85 -9.39
CA LEU A 30 -5.76 3.60 -9.04
C LEU A 30 -5.32 2.14 -9.25
N PRO A 31 -6.08 1.12 -8.83
CA PRO A 31 -5.70 -0.27 -9.08
C PRO A 31 -5.53 -0.59 -10.57
N HIS A 32 -6.36 0.00 -11.41
CA HIS A 32 -6.28 -0.19 -12.86
C HIS A 32 -5.03 0.46 -13.45
N LEU A 33 -4.67 1.65 -12.96
CA LEU A 33 -3.46 2.35 -13.39
C LEU A 33 -2.19 1.58 -13.04
N ILE A 34 -2.17 0.94 -11.87
CA ILE A 34 -1.04 0.14 -11.41
C ILE A 34 -1.06 -1.27 -12.03
N GLY A 35 -2.25 -1.77 -12.36
CA GLY A 35 -2.43 -3.13 -12.86
C GLY A 35 -2.63 -4.15 -11.75
N VAL A 36 -3.19 -3.73 -10.60
CA VAL A 36 -3.45 -4.60 -9.45
C VAL A 36 -4.59 -5.55 -9.78
N THR A 37 -4.37 -6.85 -9.58
CA THR A 37 -5.39 -7.89 -9.76
C THR A 37 -5.87 -8.43 -8.43
N ARG A 38 -5.05 -8.37 -7.37
CA ARG A 38 -5.42 -8.85 -6.05
C ARG A 38 -4.61 -8.14 -4.98
N ARG A 39 -5.23 -7.91 -3.85
CA ARG A 39 -4.64 -7.30 -2.67
C ARG A 39 -5.01 -8.13 -1.44
N THR A 40 -4.04 -8.44 -0.58
CA THR A 40 -4.28 -9.14 0.67
C THR A 40 -3.54 -8.41 1.79
N LEU A 41 -4.26 -8.15 2.88
CA LEU A 41 -3.70 -7.47 4.05
C LEU A 41 -3.53 -8.47 5.18
N PHE A 42 -2.37 -8.43 5.83
CA PHE A 42 -2.06 -9.25 7.00
C PHE A 42 -1.65 -8.35 8.16
N GLN A 43 -1.87 -8.84 9.37
CA GLN A 43 -1.44 -8.18 10.59
C GLN A 43 -0.78 -9.20 11.53
N PHE A 44 0.35 -8.81 12.12
CA PHE A 44 0.97 -9.53 13.22
C PHE A 44 1.47 -8.48 14.21
N ASP A 45 0.83 -8.40 15.40
CA ASP A 45 1.07 -7.34 16.39
C ASP A 45 0.97 -5.95 15.74
N ASP A 46 2.04 -5.16 15.73
CA ASP A 46 2.09 -3.86 15.09
C ASP A 46 2.69 -3.91 13.67
N VAL A 47 2.88 -5.11 13.14
CA VAL A 47 3.42 -5.29 11.78
C VAL A 47 2.28 -5.37 10.79
N TYR A 48 2.35 -4.49 9.78
CA TYR A 48 1.43 -4.44 8.65
C TYR A 48 2.11 -5.10 7.46
N MET A 49 1.41 -6.03 6.82
CA MET A 49 1.89 -6.68 5.61
C MET A 49 0.82 -6.57 4.53
N HIS A 50 1.24 -6.14 3.35
CA HIS A 50 0.35 -5.89 2.24
C HIS A 50 0.90 -6.61 1.01
N LEU A 51 0.29 -7.73 0.64
CA LEU A 51 0.64 -8.46 -0.57
C LEU A 51 -0.17 -7.90 -1.73
N VAL A 52 0.51 -7.33 -2.70
CA VAL A 52 -0.10 -6.80 -3.92
C VAL A 52 0.30 -7.69 -5.08
N GLN A 53 -0.69 -8.13 -5.86
CA GLN A 53 -0.47 -8.95 -7.04
C GLN A 53 -0.98 -8.20 -8.27
N GLY A 54 -0.28 -8.31 -9.39
CA GLY A 54 -0.62 -7.54 -10.57
C GLY A 54 -0.18 -8.18 -11.87
N GLU A 55 -0.61 -7.59 -12.98
CA GLU A 55 -0.35 -8.07 -14.35
C GLU A 55 1.03 -7.65 -14.86
N ARG A 56 1.66 -6.67 -14.23
CA ARG A 56 2.95 -6.10 -14.62
C ARG A 56 3.82 -5.86 -13.39
N PRO A 57 5.12 -5.59 -13.57
CA PRO A 57 6.00 -5.26 -12.44
C PRO A 57 5.44 -4.10 -11.62
N LEU A 58 5.22 -4.32 -10.32
CA LEU A 58 4.50 -3.38 -9.47
C LEU A 58 5.36 -2.19 -9.03
N GLY A 59 6.65 -2.41 -8.77
CA GLY A 59 7.55 -1.33 -8.38
C GLY A 59 7.57 -0.18 -9.39
N PRO A 60 7.90 -0.44 -10.67
CA PRO A 60 7.85 0.60 -11.71
C PRO A 60 6.46 1.19 -11.92
N ALA A 61 5.40 0.36 -11.84
CA ALA A 61 4.03 0.83 -12.00
C ALA A 61 3.62 1.79 -10.88
N ILE A 62 3.98 1.49 -9.64
CA ILE A 62 3.74 2.36 -8.49
C ILE A 62 4.53 3.67 -8.64
N ALA A 63 5.80 3.59 -9.03
CA ALA A 63 6.62 4.78 -9.23
C ALA A 63 6.02 5.73 -10.29
N LYS A 64 5.41 5.16 -11.32
CA LYS A 64 4.79 5.92 -12.40
C LYS A 64 3.59 6.75 -11.93
N VAL A 65 2.83 6.24 -10.95
CA VAL A 65 1.62 6.92 -10.44
C VAL A 65 1.86 7.65 -9.13
N ALA A 66 3.10 7.71 -8.64
CA ALA A 66 3.40 8.32 -7.34
C ALA A 66 2.98 9.80 -7.29
N GLY A 67 2.97 10.51 -8.41
CA GLY A 67 2.49 11.89 -8.50
C GLY A 67 1.00 12.02 -8.78
N HIS A 68 0.27 10.92 -8.97
CA HIS A 68 -1.15 10.95 -9.27
C HIS A 68 -1.94 11.35 -8.02
N PRO A 69 -2.95 12.25 -8.14
CA PRO A 69 -3.73 12.70 -6.98
C PRO A 69 -4.36 11.57 -6.17
N ALA A 70 -4.85 10.53 -6.82
CA ALA A 70 -5.45 9.37 -6.13
C ALA A 70 -4.43 8.64 -5.27
N PHE A 71 -3.20 8.45 -5.77
CA PHE A 71 -2.12 7.82 -5.01
C PHE A 71 -1.72 8.66 -3.81
N LYS A 72 -1.57 9.97 -4.02
CA LYS A 72 -1.20 10.90 -2.96
C LYS A 72 -2.25 10.94 -1.86
N GLU A 73 -3.53 10.95 -2.22
CA GLU A 73 -4.63 10.92 -1.25
C GLU A 73 -4.57 9.68 -0.37
N ILE A 74 -4.38 8.51 -0.97
CA ILE A 74 -4.27 7.25 -0.23
C ILE A 74 -3.05 7.26 0.69
N SER A 75 -1.90 7.71 0.19
CA SER A 75 -0.69 7.80 1.00
C SER A 75 -0.87 8.75 2.18
N ASP A 76 -1.49 9.90 1.97
CA ASP A 76 -1.73 10.87 3.04
C ASP A 76 -2.69 10.30 4.11
N ARG A 77 -3.73 9.59 3.70
CA ARG A 77 -4.67 8.95 4.63
C ARG A 77 -3.99 7.85 5.44
N LEU A 78 -3.11 7.08 4.84
CA LEU A 78 -2.41 5.99 5.52
C LEU A 78 -1.37 6.50 6.52
N THR A 79 -0.88 7.72 6.38
CA THR A 79 0.14 8.29 7.27
C THR A 79 -0.28 8.28 8.74
N SER A 80 -1.59 8.35 9.02
CA SER A 80 -2.13 8.30 10.37
C SER A 80 -2.08 6.91 10.99
N TYR A 81 -1.96 5.86 10.19
CA TYR A 81 -2.07 4.48 10.63
C TYR A 81 -0.81 3.66 10.39
N VAL A 82 -0.06 3.97 9.35
CA VAL A 82 1.08 3.18 8.88
C VAL A 82 2.35 4.02 8.91
N SER A 83 3.42 3.45 9.45
CA SER A 83 4.74 4.08 9.47
C SER A 83 5.79 3.10 8.94
N ALA A 84 6.96 3.62 8.59
CA ALA A 84 8.05 2.80 8.07
C ALA A 84 8.46 1.73 9.08
N TYR A 85 8.66 0.50 8.58
CA TYR A 85 9.20 -0.58 9.40
C TYR A 85 10.61 -0.23 9.88
N ASP A 86 11.43 0.28 8.96
CA ASP A 86 12.76 0.81 9.28
C ASP A 86 12.90 2.19 8.62
N PRO A 87 12.76 3.29 9.39
CA PRO A 87 12.82 4.64 8.83
C PRO A 87 14.15 4.97 8.16
N ALA A 88 15.23 4.27 8.50
CA ALA A 88 16.54 4.52 7.90
C ALA A 88 16.61 4.06 6.44
N THR A 89 15.86 3.02 6.08
CA THR A 89 15.91 2.40 4.74
C THR A 89 14.61 2.55 3.95
N TRP A 90 13.50 2.76 4.63
CA TRP A 90 12.17 2.78 4.00
C TRP A 90 11.73 4.20 3.70
N ARG A 91 11.57 4.54 2.43
CA ARG A 91 11.16 5.89 1.99
C ARG A 91 9.78 5.92 1.36
N GLY A 92 9.24 4.78 1.02
CA GLY A 92 7.93 4.67 0.41
C GLY A 92 7.59 3.22 0.13
N PRO A 93 6.38 2.92 -0.39
CA PRO A 93 5.95 1.54 -0.65
C PRO A 93 6.91 0.74 -1.51
N LYS A 94 7.64 1.39 -2.41
CA LYS A 94 8.60 0.72 -3.29
C LYS A 94 9.83 0.16 -2.56
N ASP A 95 10.11 0.63 -1.35
CA ASP A 95 11.28 0.23 -0.57
C ASP A 95 10.95 -0.86 0.46
N ALA A 96 9.69 -1.26 0.50
CA ALA A 96 9.22 -2.26 1.45
C ALA A 96 9.61 -3.69 1.09
#